data_d889439ea9a5a5762791a423ddcd19bb
#
_entry.id   d889439ea9a5a5762791a423ddcd19bb
#
_cell.length_a   1.000
_cell.length_b   1.000
_cell.length_c   1.000
_cell.angle_alpha   90.00
_cell.angle_beta   90.00
_cell.angle_gamma   90.00
#
_symmetry.space_group_name_H-M   'P 1'
#
loop_
_entity.id
_entity.type
_entity.pdbx_description
1 polymer ?
#
loop_
_entity_poly.entity_id
_entity_poly.type
_entity_poly.pdbx_seq_one_letter_code
_entity_poly.pdbx_strand_id
1 'polypeptide(L)'
;MKQISVFITLWVTVLFLSACGGKSSTVSGSAQGDSIPLHYSSNLSLIDYEDYIVAQLRNPWDTTKILHTYVLVDKKQPLPQELPLGTLVRTPLSKAVIYSSVHCSLLKDLGALNSIGGVCDLKYIKLPEIEEGCRNGTITDVGDGMNPNIERIIDLHPDAILLSPFENSGGYGRVEKLNVPIIECADYMETSSLGRAEWMRFYGLLFGKKAEADAMFASVERSYKDLQELVKPISFAPSVMCDLKTSSTWYTPGGNSTIARLYADAGANYIFREDTHSGSLPYPFEVIFEKGQQTDFWLIRYNQPIDKTYKELEKEFAPYAGFRAFKERNIYGCNTNRVPF
;
A
#
# COMPACT_ATOMS: atom_id res chain seq x y z
N MET A 1 -39.18 -70.87 24.83
CA MET A 1 -37.70 -70.99 24.70
C MET A 1 -37.06 -70.18 23.57
N LYS A 2 -37.79 -69.39 22.82
CA LYS A 2 -37.21 -68.55 21.72
C LYS A 2 -36.87 -67.08 22.11
N GLN A 3 -37.32 -66.62 23.28
CA GLN A 3 -37.05 -65.24 23.72
C GLN A 3 -35.81 -65.06 24.59
N ILE A 4 -35.28 -66.12 25.20
CA ILE A 4 -34.09 -66.03 26.04
C ILE A 4 -32.79 -66.05 25.21
N SER A 5 -32.81 -66.61 24.00
CA SER A 5 -31.67 -66.71 23.12
C SER A 5 -31.31 -65.34 22.45
N VAL A 6 -32.30 -64.41 22.30
CA VAL A 6 -32.09 -63.10 21.70
C VAL A 6 -31.41 -62.11 22.67
N PHE A 7 -31.67 -62.24 23.96
CA PHE A 7 -31.09 -61.41 25.00
C PHE A 7 -29.62 -61.72 25.30
N ILE A 8 -29.20 -62.97 25.14
CA ILE A 8 -27.77 -63.32 25.33
C ILE A 8 -26.90 -62.91 24.17
N THR A 9 -27.45 -62.89 22.94
CA THR A 9 -26.71 -62.46 21.75
C THR A 9 -26.49 -60.96 21.74
N LEU A 10 -27.39 -60.17 22.38
CA LEU A 10 -27.27 -58.69 22.43
C LEU A 10 -26.25 -58.25 23.51
N TRP A 11 -26.01 -59.05 24.55
CA TRP A 11 -25.03 -58.70 25.58
C TRP A 11 -23.58 -59.03 25.21
N VAL A 12 -23.36 -59.99 24.30
CA VAL A 12 -22.01 -60.35 23.83
C VAL A 12 -21.50 -59.38 22.79
N THR A 13 -22.38 -58.68 22.06
CA THR A 13 -21.99 -57.66 21.06
C THR A 13 -21.60 -56.30 21.65
N VAL A 14 -21.91 -55.99 22.90
CA VAL A 14 -21.55 -54.72 23.57
C VAL A 14 -20.16 -54.80 24.22
N LEU A 15 -19.57 -55.97 24.39
CA LEU A 15 -18.28 -56.15 25.08
C LEU A 15 -17.04 -56.10 24.15
N PHE A 16 -17.21 -55.95 22.83
CA PHE A 16 -16.09 -55.88 21.89
C PHE A 16 -15.81 -54.47 21.32
N LEU A 17 -16.45 -53.39 21.84
CA LEU A 17 -16.24 -52.02 21.40
C LEU A 17 -15.33 -51.17 22.30
N SER A 18 -14.63 -51.77 23.25
CA SER A 18 -13.81 -51.04 24.23
C SER A 18 -12.29 -51.28 24.09
N ALA A 19 -11.79 -51.68 22.96
CA ALA A 19 -10.34 -51.89 22.77
C ALA A 19 -9.86 -51.41 21.42
N CYS A 20 -9.93 -50.10 21.20
CA CYS A 20 -9.08 -49.40 20.25
C CYS A 20 -8.76 -48.03 20.84
N GLY A 21 -7.98 -48.02 21.90
CA GLY A 21 -7.22 -46.84 22.34
C GLY A 21 -6.04 -46.64 21.40
N GLY A 22 -6.32 -46.26 20.16
CA GLY A 22 -5.32 -45.66 19.32
C GLY A 22 -4.91 -44.33 19.98
N LYS A 23 -3.64 -44.23 20.40
CA LYS A 23 -3.04 -42.93 20.67
C LYS A 23 -3.29 -42.06 19.45
N SER A 24 -4.31 -41.19 19.49
CA SER A 24 -4.32 -39.97 18.71
C SER A 24 -3.04 -39.27 19.11
N SER A 25 -2.04 -39.33 18.26
CA SER A 25 -1.03 -38.30 18.22
C SER A 25 -1.81 -37.03 17.98
N THR A 26 -2.05 -36.26 19.03
CA THR A 26 -2.40 -34.86 18.96
C THR A 26 -1.33 -34.23 18.06
N VAL A 27 -1.71 -33.96 16.83
CA VAL A 27 -0.99 -33.03 15.98
C VAL A 27 -0.80 -31.80 16.86
N SER A 28 0.46 -31.48 17.15
CA SER A 28 0.89 -30.32 17.94
C SER A 28 0.11 -29.13 17.45
N GLY A 29 -0.54 -28.44 18.38
CA GLY A 29 -1.40 -27.33 18.06
C GLY A 29 -0.70 -26.37 17.11
N SER A 30 -1.37 -26.02 16.03
CA SER A 30 -1.01 -24.82 15.28
C SER A 30 -0.92 -23.68 16.29
N ALA A 31 0.27 -23.12 16.49
CA ALA A 31 0.45 -21.97 17.36
C ALA A 31 -0.60 -20.94 16.94
N GLN A 32 -1.47 -20.56 17.85
CA GLN A 32 -2.49 -19.57 17.60
C GLN A 32 -1.78 -18.22 17.63
N GLY A 33 -1.60 -17.60 16.46
CA GLY A 33 -0.98 -16.29 16.38
C GLY A 33 -1.91 -15.19 16.86
N ASP A 34 -1.36 -14.16 17.44
CA ASP A 34 -2.08 -12.97 17.88
C ASP A 34 -2.16 -11.93 16.75
N SER A 35 -3.36 -11.46 16.43
CA SER A 35 -3.53 -10.41 15.42
C SER A 35 -2.92 -9.10 15.91
N ILE A 36 -2.01 -8.52 15.14
CA ILE A 36 -1.57 -7.13 15.33
C ILE A 36 -2.67 -6.22 14.78
N PRO A 37 -3.35 -5.43 15.63
CA PRO A 37 -4.52 -4.65 15.19
C PRO A 37 -4.15 -3.61 14.14
N LEU A 38 -4.82 -3.68 12.98
CA LEU A 38 -4.86 -2.63 11.97
C LEU A 38 -6.31 -2.15 11.88
N HIS A 39 -6.52 -0.84 12.01
CA HIS A 39 -7.88 -0.28 12.15
C HIS A 39 -8.42 0.32 10.85
N TYR A 40 -7.56 0.60 9.90
CA TYR A 40 -7.88 1.35 8.67
C TYR A 40 -7.49 0.62 7.40
N SER A 41 -6.40 -0.13 7.43
CA SER A 41 -5.95 -0.91 6.27
C SER A 41 -6.92 -2.04 5.97
N SER A 42 -7.30 -2.17 4.71
CA SER A 42 -8.16 -3.24 4.20
C SER A 42 -7.38 -4.31 3.42
N ASN A 43 -6.17 -3.98 2.98
CA ASN A 43 -5.36 -4.84 2.12
C ASN A 43 -4.14 -5.46 2.83
N LEU A 44 -3.95 -5.18 4.12
CA LEU A 44 -2.86 -5.72 4.94
C LEU A 44 -3.42 -6.35 6.21
N SER A 45 -2.92 -7.53 6.57
CA SER A 45 -3.11 -8.13 7.90
C SER A 45 -1.77 -8.60 8.44
N LEU A 46 -1.60 -8.47 9.76
CA LEU A 46 -0.39 -8.85 10.48
C LEU A 46 -0.78 -9.79 11.62
N ILE A 47 -0.11 -10.92 11.71
CA ILE A 47 -0.34 -11.93 12.76
C ILE A 47 1.01 -12.24 13.40
N ASP A 48 1.09 -12.02 14.70
CA ASP A 48 2.27 -12.29 15.50
C ASP A 48 2.21 -13.71 16.06
N TYR A 49 3.21 -14.49 15.72
CA TYR A 49 3.51 -15.79 16.32
C TYR A 49 4.79 -15.61 17.14
N GLU A 50 4.99 -16.43 18.13
CA GLU A 50 6.12 -16.29 19.06
C GLU A 50 7.48 -16.13 18.37
N ASP A 51 7.70 -16.89 17.28
CA ASP A 51 8.97 -16.96 16.57
C ASP A 51 9.01 -16.19 15.24
N TYR A 52 7.85 -15.76 14.73
CA TYR A 52 7.74 -15.06 13.44
C TYR A 52 6.45 -14.25 13.32
N ILE A 53 6.43 -13.30 12.41
CA ILE A 53 5.22 -12.54 12.06
C ILE A 53 4.80 -12.92 10.64
N VAL A 54 3.51 -13.18 10.44
CA VAL A 54 2.93 -13.34 9.11
C VAL A 54 2.30 -12.04 8.69
N ALA A 55 2.79 -11.48 7.58
CA ALA A 55 2.16 -10.36 6.90
C ALA A 55 1.47 -10.86 5.63
N GLN A 56 0.16 -10.69 5.55
CA GLN A 56 -0.63 -11.14 4.42
C GLN A 56 -1.24 -9.93 3.69
N LEU A 57 -0.96 -9.85 2.41
CA LEU A 57 -1.47 -8.81 1.51
C LEU A 57 -2.66 -9.36 0.74
N ARG A 58 -3.81 -8.72 0.87
CA ARG A 58 -4.98 -8.99 0.05
C ARG A 58 -4.75 -8.44 -1.35
N ASN A 59 -5.22 -9.15 -2.36
CA ASN A 59 -5.15 -8.67 -3.73
C ASN A 59 -6.14 -7.50 -3.93
N PRO A 60 -5.66 -6.27 -4.22
CA PRO A 60 -6.53 -5.11 -4.33
C PRO A 60 -7.39 -5.10 -5.62
N TRP A 61 -7.05 -5.91 -6.62
CA TRP A 61 -7.80 -6.07 -7.87
C TRP A 61 -8.80 -7.23 -7.81
N ASP A 62 -8.58 -8.20 -6.92
CA ASP A 62 -9.49 -9.32 -6.65
C ASP A 62 -9.44 -9.63 -5.15
N THR A 63 -10.28 -8.95 -4.38
CA THR A 63 -10.29 -9.02 -2.92
C THR A 63 -10.66 -10.39 -2.33
N THR A 64 -11.04 -11.34 -3.19
CA THR A 64 -11.25 -12.74 -2.78
C THR A 64 -9.95 -13.54 -2.71
N LYS A 65 -8.84 -12.97 -3.21
CA LYS A 65 -7.52 -13.60 -3.27
C LYS A 65 -6.50 -12.90 -2.37
N ILE A 66 -5.49 -13.64 -2.02
CA ILE A 66 -4.26 -13.12 -1.41
C ILE A 66 -3.31 -12.72 -2.54
N LEU A 67 -2.75 -11.52 -2.44
CA LEU A 67 -1.68 -11.06 -3.33
C LEU A 67 -0.38 -11.75 -2.94
N HIS A 68 0.01 -11.64 -1.67
CA HIS A 68 1.26 -12.22 -1.16
C HIS A 68 1.17 -12.54 0.33
N THR A 69 1.97 -13.51 0.77
CA THR A 69 2.18 -13.82 2.18
C THR A 69 3.68 -13.76 2.48
N TYR A 70 4.05 -12.95 3.46
CA TYR A 70 5.42 -12.86 3.97
C TYR A 70 5.51 -13.47 5.36
N VAL A 71 6.60 -14.19 5.61
CA VAL A 71 6.96 -14.73 6.91
C VAL A 71 8.20 -14.00 7.39
N LEU A 72 8.00 -13.09 8.35
CA LEU A 72 9.06 -12.24 8.88
C LEU A 72 9.71 -12.92 10.08
N VAL A 73 11.00 -13.23 10.00
CA VAL A 73 11.76 -13.87 11.09
C VAL A 73 12.95 -12.97 11.46
N ASP A 74 13.07 -12.62 12.73
CA ASP A 74 14.19 -11.80 13.20
C ASP A 74 15.53 -12.47 12.88
N LYS A 75 16.48 -11.71 12.33
CA LYS A 75 17.85 -12.20 12.02
C LYS A 75 18.58 -12.73 13.24
N LYS A 76 18.23 -12.25 14.44
CA LYS A 76 18.84 -12.70 15.72
C LYS A 76 18.29 -14.04 16.19
N GLN A 77 17.13 -14.46 15.66
CA GLN A 77 16.52 -15.73 16.02
C GLN A 77 16.92 -16.84 15.04
N PRO A 78 17.04 -18.08 15.49
CA PRO A 78 17.18 -19.21 14.59
C PRO A 78 15.92 -19.33 13.72
N LEU A 79 16.07 -19.95 12.55
CA LEU A 79 14.88 -20.27 11.74
C LEU A 79 14.06 -21.35 12.45
N PRO A 80 12.73 -21.13 12.64
CA PRO A 80 11.85 -22.17 13.11
C PRO A 80 11.88 -23.40 12.17
N GLN A 81 11.70 -24.59 12.75
CA GLN A 81 11.75 -25.84 11.97
C GLN A 81 10.59 -25.94 10.98
N GLU A 82 9.43 -25.39 11.33
CA GLU A 82 8.24 -25.32 10.50
C GLU A 82 7.82 -23.86 10.33
N LEU A 83 7.65 -23.45 9.09
CA LEU A 83 7.14 -22.13 8.72
C LEU A 83 5.91 -22.29 7.82
N PRO A 84 4.93 -21.37 7.90
CA PRO A 84 3.82 -21.38 6.98
C PRO A 84 4.28 -21.07 5.54
N LEU A 85 3.44 -21.38 4.56
CA LEU A 85 3.70 -21.03 3.16
C LEU A 85 3.76 -19.52 3.00
N GLY A 86 4.79 -19.04 2.31
CA GLY A 86 5.03 -17.61 2.06
C GLY A 86 6.49 -17.31 1.74
N THR A 87 6.76 -16.07 1.42
CA THR A 87 8.12 -15.58 1.20
C THR A 87 8.79 -15.31 2.55
N LEU A 88 9.86 -16.04 2.85
CA LEU A 88 10.67 -15.79 4.04
C LEU A 88 11.43 -14.47 3.90
N VAL A 89 11.29 -13.60 4.90
CA VAL A 89 12.03 -12.34 5.00
C VAL A 89 12.76 -12.28 6.35
N ARG A 90 14.08 -12.18 6.32
CA ARG A 90 14.90 -12.03 7.53
C ARG A 90 14.98 -10.55 7.90
N THR A 91 14.38 -10.19 9.02
CA THR A 91 14.32 -8.81 9.52
C THR A 91 15.29 -8.58 10.69
N PRO A 92 15.75 -7.33 10.92
CA PRO A 92 15.52 -6.15 10.10
C PRO A 92 16.29 -6.19 8.78
N LEU A 93 15.69 -5.60 7.74
CA LEU A 93 16.38 -5.37 6.47
C LEU A 93 17.50 -4.33 6.71
N SER A 94 18.70 -4.63 6.25
CA SER A 94 19.87 -3.77 6.40
C SER A 94 20.36 -3.19 5.08
N LYS A 95 19.93 -3.78 3.97
CA LYS A 95 20.28 -3.33 2.63
C LYS A 95 19.13 -3.67 1.67
N ALA A 96 18.34 -2.69 1.32
CA ALA A 96 17.19 -2.87 0.42
C ALA A 96 17.35 -2.05 -0.86
N VAL A 97 16.76 -2.54 -1.97
CA VAL A 97 16.56 -1.76 -3.20
C VAL A 97 15.15 -1.19 -3.18
N ILE A 98 15.01 0.13 -3.34
CA ILE A 98 13.74 0.84 -3.23
C ILE A 98 13.37 1.45 -4.59
N TYR A 99 12.15 1.13 -5.07
CA TYR A 99 11.68 1.60 -6.39
C TYR A 99 10.89 2.92 -6.32
N SER A 100 10.44 3.32 -5.15
CA SER A 100 9.55 4.47 -5.00
C SER A 100 10.16 5.55 -4.11
N SER A 101 10.08 6.82 -4.56
CA SER A 101 10.44 7.99 -3.75
C SER A 101 9.64 8.08 -2.46
N VAL A 102 8.37 7.66 -2.47
CA VAL A 102 7.49 7.61 -1.28
C VAL A 102 8.08 6.71 -0.20
N HIS A 103 8.55 5.51 -0.57
CA HIS A 103 9.16 4.59 0.39
C HIS A 103 10.54 5.06 0.85
N CYS A 104 11.31 5.74 -0.01
CA CYS A 104 12.56 6.39 0.41
C CYS A 104 12.29 7.46 1.49
N SER A 105 11.28 8.32 1.30
CA SER A 105 10.87 9.33 2.29
C SER A 105 10.40 8.67 3.59
N LEU A 106 9.56 7.66 3.51
CA LEU A 106 9.08 6.94 4.69
C LEU A 106 10.23 6.32 5.49
N LEU A 107 11.20 5.67 4.82
CA LEU A 107 12.36 5.08 5.50
C LEU A 107 13.26 6.14 6.14
N LYS A 108 13.39 7.32 5.52
CA LYS A 108 14.06 8.46 6.15
C LYS A 108 13.35 8.88 7.44
N ASP A 109 12.03 9.07 7.38
CA ASP A 109 11.23 9.51 8.52
C ASP A 109 11.20 8.48 9.66
N LEU A 110 11.25 7.18 9.33
CA LEU A 110 11.40 6.09 10.29
C LEU A 110 12.82 5.96 10.87
N GLY A 111 13.79 6.75 10.39
CA GLY A 111 15.20 6.61 10.79
C GLY A 111 15.85 5.33 10.26
N ALA A 112 15.40 4.82 9.11
CA ALA A 112 15.90 3.64 8.42
C ALA A 112 16.61 3.97 7.09
N LEU A 113 16.98 5.22 6.86
CA LEU A 113 17.61 5.67 5.62
C LEU A 113 18.88 4.86 5.26
N ASN A 114 19.68 4.50 6.27
CA ASN A 114 20.90 3.72 6.09
C ASN A 114 20.66 2.28 5.59
N SER A 115 19.41 1.82 5.59
CA SER A 115 19.04 0.52 5.03
C SER A 115 18.73 0.59 3.53
N ILE A 116 18.76 1.76 2.92
CA ILE A 116 18.63 1.92 1.48
C ILE A 116 20.01 1.68 0.84
N GLY A 117 20.16 0.53 0.22
CA GLY A 117 21.40 0.17 -0.49
C GLY A 117 21.37 0.53 -1.97
N GLY A 118 20.16 0.58 -2.56
CA GLY A 118 19.98 0.93 -3.96
C GLY A 118 18.61 1.55 -4.24
N VAL A 119 18.52 2.31 -5.32
CA VAL A 119 17.27 2.94 -5.78
C VAL A 119 17.08 2.79 -7.27
N CYS A 120 15.83 2.65 -7.69
CA CYS A 120 15.42 2.80 -9.08
C CYS A 120 14.91 4.23 -9.35
N ASP A 121 14.90 4.62 -10.61
CA ASP A 121 14.30 5.88 -11.06
C ASP A 121 14.77 7.12 -10.29
N LEU A 122 16.07 7.21 -9.99
CA LEU A 122 16.70 8.29 -9.24
C LEU A 122 16.26 9.69 -9.70
N LYS A 123 15.96 9.86 -11.00
CA LYS A 123 15.47 11.13 -11.58
C LYS A 123 14.20 11.68 -10.92
N TYR A 124 13.38 10.80 -10.30
CA TYR A 124 12.15 11.18 -9.58
C TYR A 124 12.35 11.29 -8.06
N ILE A 125 13.48 10.88 -7.53
CA ILE A 125 13.77 10.93 -6.09
C ILE A 125 14.46 12.25 -5.77
N LYS A 126 13.73 13.17 -5.12
CA LYS A 126 14.20 14.51 -4.75
C LYS A 126 14.57 14.60 -3.27
N LEU A 127 15.24 13.56 -2.76
CA LEU A 127 15.77 13.51 -1.41
C LEU A 127 17.28 13.75 -1.45
N PRO A 128 17.77 14.86 -0.86
CA PRO A 128 19.19 15.22 -0.89
C PRO A 128 20.11 14.11 -0.41
N GLU A 129 19.68 13.35 0.61
CA GLU A 129 20.45 12.24 1.19
C GLU A 129 20.60 11.08 0.19
N ILE A 130 19.57 10.78 -0.60
CA ILE A 130 19.63 9.74 -1.65
C ILE A 130 20.49 10.22 -2.81
N GLU A 131 20.31 11.46 -3.28
CA GLU A 131 21.10 12.04 -4.36
C GLU A 131 22.58 12.07 -3.99
N GLU A 132 22.91 12.46 -2.74
CA GLU A 132 24.29 12.45 -2.22
C GLU A 132 24.83 11.02 -2.09
N GLY A 133 24.02 10.09 -1.55
CA GLY A 133 24.38 8.68 -1.44
C GLY A 133 24.71 8.05 -2.79
N CYS A 134 23.95 8.37 -3.83
CA CYS A 134 24.24 7.92 -5.20
C CYS A 134 25.50 8.58 -5.77
N ARG A 135 25.74 9.85 -5.46
CA ARG A 135 26.92 10.58 -5.94
C ARG A 135 28.22 10.06 -5.32
N ASN A 136 28.20 9.76 -4.04
CA ASN A 136 29.37 9.26 -3.30
C ASN A 136 29.51 7.73 -3.29
N GLY A 137 28.55 7.00 -3.91
CA GLY A 137 28.59 5.54 -4.07
C GLY A 137 28.13 4.74 -2.85
N THR A 138 27.56 5.37 -1.83
CA THR A 138 26.97 4.65 -0.67
C THR A 138 25.61 4.05 -0.98
N ILE A 139 24.90 4.63 -1.96
CA ILE A 139 23.65 4.11 -2.52
C ILE A 139 23.86 3.84 -4.00
N THR A 140 23.42 2.68 -4.48
CA THR A 140 23.56 2.29 -5.88
C THR A 140 22.33 2.74 -6.69
N ASP A 141 22.54 3.54 -7.72
CA ASP A 141 21.52 3.76 -8.75
C ASP A 141 21.42 2.50 -9.61
N VAL A 142 20.33 1.74 -9.49
CA VAL A 142 20.09 0.50 -10.25
C VAL A 142 19.30 0.74 -11.53
N GLY A 143 19.09 2.00 -11.92
CA GLY A 143 18.53 2.39 -13.22
C GLY A 143 17.02 2.55 -13.23
N ASP A 144 16.41 2.22 -14.36
CA ASP A 144 14.97 2.39 -14.60
C ASP A 144 14.16 1.25 -13.98
N GLY A 145 13.06 1.56 -13.28
CA GLY A 145 12.24 0.57 -12.59
C GLY A 145 11.57 -0.46 -13.49
N MET A 146 11.32 -0.13 -14.75
CA MET A 146 10.77 -1.07 -15.73
C MET A 146 11.86 -1.96 -16.38
N ASN A 147 13.11 -1.52 -16.35
CA ASN A 147 14.25 -2.29 -16.86
C ASN A 147 15.50 -2.06 -16.00
N PRO A 148 15.50 -2.55 -14.76
CA PRO A 148 16.59 -2.30 -13.81
C PRO A 148 17.87 -3.01 -14.23
N ASN A 149 19.01 -2.46 -13.81
CA ASN A 149 20.31 -3.06 -14.00
C ASN A 149 20.50 -4.23 -13.03
N ILE A 150 20.24 -5.44 -13.53
CA ILE A 150 20.29 -6.67 -12.74
C ILE A 150 21.67 -6.95 -12.17
N GLU A 151 22.74 -6.63 -12.90
CA GLU A 151 24.11 -6.84 -12.45
C GLU A 151 24.42 -5.98 -11.22
N ARG A 152 24.03 -4.71 -11.23
CA ARG A 152 24.17 -3.82 -10.07
C ARG A 152 23.38 -4.31 -8.86
N ILE A 153 22.17 -4.87 -9.08
CA ILE A 153 21.39 -5.45 -7.99
C ILE A 153 22.10 -6.69 -7.41
N ILE A 154 22.65 -7.55 -8.27
CA ILE A 154 23.42 -8.72 -7.83
C ILE A 154 24.64 -8.30 -7.01
N ASP A 155 25.42 -7.34 -7.50
CA ASP A 155 26.63 -6.85 -6.82
C ASP A 155 26.31 -6.21 -5.46
N LEU A 156 25.15 -5.61 -5.35
CA LEU A 156 24.67 -4.99 -4.11
C LEU A 156 24.36 -6.03 -3.02
N HIS A 157 23.99 -7.27 -3.36
CA HIS A 157 23.53 -8.32 -2.44
C HIS A 157 22.45 -7.81 -1.48
N PRO A 158 21.29 -7.35 -1.96
CA PRO A 158 20.26 -6.78 -1.11
C PRO A 158 19.52 -7.85 -0.31
N ASP A 159 19.03 -7.50 0.88
CA ASP A 159 18.15 -8.33 1.70
C ASP A 159 16.74 -8.46 1.11
N ALA A 160 16.28 -7.43 0.41
CA ALA A 160 14.97 -7.38 -0.23
C ALA A 160 14.92 -6.29 -1.32
N ILE A 161 13.91 -6.40 -2.19
CA ILE A 161 13.57 -5.40 -3.20
C ILE A 161 12.14 -4.94 -2.93
N LEU A 162 11.93 -3.65 -2.68
CA LEU A 162 10.63 -3.04 -2.46
C LEU A 162 10.15 -2.36 -3.74
N LEU A 163 9.04 -2.83 -4.28
CA LEU A 163 8.44 -2.28 -5.49
C LEU A 163 6.91 -2.27 -5.40
N SER A 164 6.26 -1.43 -6.17
CA SER A 164 4.80 -1.37 -6.23
C SER A 164 4.29 -2.35 -7.28
N PRO A 165 3.40 -3.30 -6.90
CA PRO A 165 2.74 -4.16 -7.86
C PRO A 165 1.76 -3.37 -8.72
N PHE A 166 1.38 -3.87 -9.89
CA PHE A 166 0.31 -3.32 -10.72
C PHE A 166 -0.49 -4.44 -11.39
N GLU A 167 -1.73 -4.14 -11.72
CA GLU A 167 -2.63 -5.12 -12.31
C GLU A 167 -2.05 -5.67 -13.63
N ASN A 168 -2.11 -6.97 -13.79
CA ASN A 168 -1.64 -7.66 -15.01
C ASN A 168 -0.14 -7.41 -15.32
N SER A 169 0.68 -7.17 -14.31
CA SER A 169 2.13 -7.00 -14.50
C SER A 169 2.81 -8.19 -15.18
N GLY A 170 2.20 -9.37 -15.13
CA GLY A 170 2.81 -10.60 -15.66
C GLY A 170 4.03 -11.06 -14.87
N GLY A 171 4.25 -10.48 -13.67
CA GLY A 171 5.42 -10.69 -12.83
C GLY A 171 6.46 -9.56 -12.94
N TYR A 172 7.59 -9.74 -12.26
CA TYR A 172 8.69 -8.77 -12.18
C TYR A 172 9.89 -9.13 -13.06
N GLY A 173 9.68 -10.03 -14.03
CA GLY A 173 10.64 -10.37 -15.05
C GLY A 173 11.96 -10.93 -14.54
N ARG A 174 13.08 -10.25 -14.87
CA ARG A 174 14.43 -10.72 -14.49
C ARG A 174 14.71 -10.59 -13.00
N VAL A 175 14.01 -9.67 -12.30
CA VAL A 175 14.18 -9.43 -10.85
C VAL A 175 13.77 -10.66 -10.03
N GLU A 176 12.73 -11.38 -10.44
CA GLU A 176 12.25 -12.61 -9.77
C GLU A 176 13.31 -13.72 -9.75
N LYS A 177 14.20 -13.72 -10.74
CA LYS A 177 15.24 -14.74 -10.87
C LYS A 177 16.43 -14.54 -9.94
N LEU A 178 16.43 -13.43 -9.18
CA LEU A 178 17.54 -13.10 -8.28
C LEU A 178 17.49 -13.86 -6.95
N ASN A 179 16.40 -14.58 -6.67
CA ASN A 179 16.16 -15.23 -5.37
C ASN A 179 16.28 -14.25 -4.16
N VAL A 180 16.01 -12.99 -4.39
CA VAL A 180 15.92 -11.94 -3.37
C VAL A 180 14.42 -11.71 -3.08
N PRO A 181 13.99 -11.66 -1.81
CA PRO A 181 12.60 -11.37 -1.49
C PRO A 181 12.12 -10.07 -2.13
N ILE A 182 11.01 -10.15 -2.86
CA ILE A 182 10.32 -8.99 -3.42
C ILE A 182 9.19 -8.62 -2.46
N ILE A 183 9.22 -7.40 -1.96
CA ILE A 183 8.17 -6.84 -1.09
C ILE A 183 7.24 -6.00 -1.96
N GLU A 184 6.02 -6.47 -2.12
CA GLU A 184 4.97 -5.81 -2.91
C GLU A 184 4.33 -4.69 -2.10
N CYS A 185 4.68 -3.46 -2.42
CA CYS A 185 4.21 -2.26 -1.74
C CYS A 185 2.86 -1.83 -2.33
N ALA A 186 1.76 -2.48 -1.91
CA ALA A 186 0.41 -2.23 -2.39
C ALA A 186 -0.36 -1.17 -1.57
N ASP A 187 0.33 -0.41 -0.73
CA ASP A 187 -0.24 0.64 0.12
C ASP A 187 -1.00 1.72 -0.67
N TYR A 188 -0.55 2.01 -1.88
CA TYR A 188 -1.19 2.99 -2.76
C TYR A 188 -2.61 2.58 -3.22
N MET A 189 -2.96 1.29 -3.09
CA MET A 189 -4.27 0.73 -3.44
C MET A 189 -5.26 0.70 -2.26
N GLU A 190 -4.86 1.20 -1.09
CA GLU A 190 -5.81 1.41 0.00
C GLU A 190 -6.84 2.47 -0.38
N THR A 191 -8.07 2.30 0.11
CA THR A 191 -9.20 3.18 -0.21
C THR A 191 -9.38 4.33 0.78
N SER A 192 -8.51 4.44 1.78
CA SER A 192 -8.49 5.55 2.74
C SER A 192 -7.08 6.03 3.03
N SER A 193 -6.95 7.32 3.34
CA SER A 193 -5.66 7.93 3.68
C SER A 193 -5.04 7.30 4.92
N LEU A 194 -5.84 7.03 5.96
CA LEU A 194 -5.36 6.37 7.18
C LEU A 194 -5.02 4.89 6.93
N GLY A 195 -5.79 4.20 6.06
CA GLY A 195 -5.46 2.83 5.65
C GLY A 195 -4.10 2.77 4.97
N ARG A 196 -3.84 3.69 4.04
CA ARG A 196 -2.53 3.81 3.38
C ARG A 196 -1.42 4.15 4.38
N ALA A 197 -1.64 5.10 5.27
CA ALA A 197 -0.67 5.48 6.29
C ALA A 197 -0.35 4.33 7.25
N GLU A 198 -1.32 3.48 7.57
CA GLU A 198 -1.14 2.37 8.52
C GLU A 198 -0.15 1.32 8.04
N TRP A 199 0.13 1.24 6.72
CA TRP A 199 1.18 0.38 6.18
C TRP A 199 2.59 0.73 6.71
N MET A 200 2.79 1.94 7.25
CA MET A 200 4.07 2.27 7.89
C MET A 200 4.44 1.29 9.01
N ARG A 201 3.45 0.65 9.66
CA ARG A 201 3.67 -0.40 10.66
C ARG A 201 4.32 -1.65 10.06
N PHE A 202 3.89 -2.05 8.86
CA PHE A 202 4.52 -3.16 8.12
C PHE A 202 5.97 -2.82 7.77
N TYR A 203 6.20 -1.62 7.23
CA TYR A 203 7.57 -1.17 6.94
C TYR A 203 8.40 -1.06 8.22
N GLY A 204 7.81 -0.61 9.33
CA GLY A 204 8.45 -0.62 10.64
C GLY A 204 8.93 -2.01 11.08
N LEU A 205 8.14 -3.05 10.85
CA LEU A 205 8.54 -4.45 11.11
C LEU A 205 9.68 -4.89 10.18
N LEU A 206 9.60 -4.56 8.89
CA LEU A 206 10.63 -4.93 7.91
C LEU A 206 12.00 -4.33 8.28
N PHE A 207 12.04 -3.10 8.77
CA PHE A 207 13.30 -2.36 9.03
C PHE A 207 13.66 -2.27 10.52
N GLY A 208 12.96 -3.01 11.40
CA GLY A 208 13.23 -3.01 12.84
C GLY A 208 12.92 -1.67 13.52
N LYS A 209 11.94 -0.94 13.00
CA LYS A 209 11.47 0.38 13.41
C LYS A 209 10.02 0.37 13.88
N LYS A 210 9.60 -0.72 14.52
CA LYS A 210 8.20 -0.89 14.96
C LYS A 210 7.73 0.25 15.87
N ALA A 211 8.54 0.60 16.87
CA ALA A 211 8.15 1.63 17.84
C ALA A 211 8.03 3.02 17.19
N GLU A 212 8.97 3.36 16.30
CA GLU A 212 8.97 4.60 15.54
C GLU A 212 7.75 4.67 14.60
N ALA A 213 7.45 3.56 13.92
CA ALA A 213 6.29 3.47 13.02
C ALA A 213 4.96 3.58 13.78
N ASP A 214 4.82 2.91 14.92
CA ASP A 214 3.63 3.01 15.77
C ASP A 214 3.42 4.44 16.29
N ALA A 215 4.50 5.10 16.74
CA ALA A 215 4.43 6.49 17.22
C ALA A 215 4.10 7.48 16.09
N MET A 216 4.71 7.29 14.92
CA MET A 216 4.45 8.11 13.74
C MET A 216 3.00 7.95 13.28
N PHE A 217 2.51 6.72 13.17
CA PHE A 217 1.12 6.46 12.79
C PHE A 217 0.14 7.10 13.79
N ALA A 218 0.35 6.94 15.08
CA ALA A 218 -0.50 7.54 16.10
C ALA A 218 -0.54 9.08 16.00
N SER A 219 0.56 9.72 15.62
CA SER A 219 0.61 11.17 15.36
C SER A 219 -0.19 11.55 14.12
N VAL A 220 -0.01 10.81 13.00
CA VAL A 220 -0.76 11.02 11.74
C VAL A 220 -2.25 10.83 11.97
N GLU A 221 -2.64 9.74 12.64
CA GLU A 221 -4.04 9.43 12.96
C GLU A 221 -4.70 10.56 13.75
N ARG A 222 -4.03 11.04 14.81
CA ARG A 222 -4.53 12.13 15.64
C ARG A 222 -4.73 13.39 14.82
N SER A 223 -3.70 13.83 14.10
CA SER A 223 -3.77 15.04 13.27
C SER A 223 -4.86 14.95 12.21
N TYR A 224 -5.02 13.77 11.60
CA TYR A 224 -6.07 13.55 10.60
C TYR A 224 -7.47 13.66 11.20
N LYS A 225 -7.69 13.03 12.36
CA LYS A 225 -8.96 13.12 13.10
C LYS A 225 -9.27 14.54 13.58
N ASP A 226 -8.26 15.25 14.07
CA ASP A 226 -8.43 16.65 14.49
C ASP A 226 -8.88 17.52 13.31
N LEU A 227 -8.33 17.32 12.12
CA LEU A 227 -8.75 18.01 10.90
C LEU A 227 -10.18 17.66 10.49
N GLN A 228 -10.57 16.36 10.60
CA GLN A 228 -11.96 15.95 10.33
C GLN A 228 -12.95 16.59 11.29
N GLU A 229 -12.59 16.72 12.60
CA GLU A 229 -13.45 17.41 13.58
C GLU A 229 -13.64 18.90 13.23
N LEU A 230 -12.65 19.59 12.69
CA LEU A 230 -12.78 20.99 12.24
C LEU A 230 -13.79 21.16 11.11
N VAL A 231 -13.98 20.14 10.28
CA VAL A 231 -14.89 20.18 9.13
C VAL A 231 -16.34 19.89 9.53
N LYS A 232 -16.58 19.05 10.53
CA LYS A 232 -17.92 18.60 10.94
C LYS A 232 -18.96 19.71 11.14
N PRO A 233 -18.63 20.86 11.79
CA PRO A 233 -19.60 21.94 12.01
C PRO A 233 -19.87 22.77 10.74
N ILE A 234 -19.14 22.55 9.64
CA ILE A 234 -19.27 23.36 8.43
C ILE A 234 -20.45 22.83 7.62
N SER A 235 -21.51 23.64 7.50
CA SER A 235 -22.72 23.27 6.75
C SER A 235 -22.59 23.36 5.23
N PHE A 236 -21.61 24.12 4.74
CA PHE A 236 -21.34 24.27 3.31
C PHE A 236 -20.33 23.23 2.85
N ALA A 237 -20.73 22.36 1.93
CA ALA A 237 -19.87 21.37 1.31
C ALA A 237 -19.52 21.82 -0.13
N PRO A 238 -18.33 22.42 -0.34
CA PRO A 238 -17.94 22.90 -1.67
C PRO A 238 -17.82 21.77 -2.67
N SER A 239 -18.22 22.03 -3.89
CA SER A 239 -18.02 21.11 -5.01
C SER A 239 -16.58 21.16 -5.52
N VAL A 240 -15.99 19.99 -5.78
CA VAL A 240 -14.59 19.84 -6.17
C VAL A 240 -14.45 18.98 -7.43
N MET A 241 -13.66 19.46 -8.37
CA MET A 241 -13.10 18.69 -9.47
C MET A 241 -11.58 18.64 -9.41
N CYS A 242 -10.94 17.72 -10.13
CA CYS A 242 -9.48 17.60 -10.07
C CYS A 242 -8.83 17.20 -11.40
N ASP A 243 -7.50 17.34 -11.38
CA ASP A 243 -6.55 17.01 -12.44
C ASP A 243 -6.71 17.84 -13.71
N LEU A 244 -5.94 17.51 -14.73
CA LEU A 244 -5.90 18.19 -16.02
C LEU A 244 -6.05 17.17 -17.15
N LYS A 245 -6.49 17.64 -18.29
CA LYS A 245 -6.54 16.85 -19.52
C LYS A 245 -5.11 16.49 -19.96
N THR A 246 -4.89 15.22 -20.26
CA THR A 246 -3.63 14.71 -20.82
C THR A 246 -3.91 14.21 -22.24
N SER A 247 -3.32 14.85 -23.23
CA SER A 247 -3.61 14.61 -24.66
C SER A 247 -5.11 14.74 -24.97
N SER A 248 -5.79 13.66 -25.37
CA SER A 248 -7.23 13.65 -25.65
C SER A 248 -8.10 13.30 -24.44
N THR A 249 -7.51 12.79 -23.36
CA THR A 249 -8.23 12.18 -22.24
C THR A 249 -8.00 12.96 -20.95
N TRP A 250 -9.06 13.06 -20.14
CA TRP A 250 -8.98 13.55 -18.77
C TRP A 250 -9.03 12.37 -17.82
N TYR A 251 -7.93 12.13 -17.12
CA TYR A 251 -7.88 11.11 -16.08
C TYR A 251 -8.23 11.74 -14.74
N THR A 252 -9.22 11.18 -14.05
CA THR A 252 -9.70 11.67 -12.76
C THR A 252 -9.90 10.49 -11.80
N PRO A 253 -9.72 10.65 -10.48
CA PRO A 253 -9.93 9.58 -9.51
C PRO A 253 -11.35 9.03 -9.54
N GLY A 254 -11.54 7.74 -9.44
CA GLY A 254 -12.84 7.14 -9.17
C GLY A 254 -13.39 7.52 -7.80
N GLY A 255 -14.69 7.42 -7.62
CA GLY A 255 -15.37 7.85 -6.39
C GLY A 255 -15.01 7.02 -5.15
N ASN A 256 -14.54 5.78 -5.34
CA ASN A 256 -14.04 4.92 -4.26
C ASN A 256 -12.51 4.92 -4.12
N SER A 257 -11.83 5.93 -4.66
CA SER A 257 -10.38 6.10 -4.53
C SER A 257 -10.00 6.78 -3.21
N THR A 258 -8.75 6.61 -2.78
CA THR A 258 -8.17 7.33 -1.63
C THR A 258 -8.32 8.84 -1.76
N ILE A 259 -8.16 9.38 -2.97
CA ILE A 259 -8.28 10.83 -3.23
C ILE A 259 -9.73 11.30 -3.09
N ALA A 260 -10.69 10.56 -3.64
CA ALA A 260 -12.11 10.90 -3.48
C ALA A 260 -12.53 10.82 -2.01
N ARG A 261 -12.03 9.83 -1.28
CA ARG A 261 -12.25 9.73 0.17
C ARG A 261 -11.64 10.90 0.93
N LEU A 262 -10.42 11.34 0.57
CA LEU A 262 -9.78 12.51 1.17
C LEU A 262 -10.64 13.78 0.98
N TYR A 263 -11.23 13.96 -0.21
CA TYR A 263 -12.14 15.09 -0.44
C TYR A 263 -13.40 15.01 0.42
N ALA A 264 -13.98 13.81 0.56
CA ALA A 264 -15.14 13.60 1.42
C ALA A 264 -14.80 13.87 2.90
N ASP A 265 -13.65 13.39 3.37
CA ASP A 265 -13.15 13.60 4.73
C ASP A 265 -12.83 15.09 5.00
N ALA A 266 -12.50 15.86 3.97
CA ALA A 266 -12.36 17.31 4.01
C ALA A 266 -13.71 18.06 3.84
N GLY A 267 -14.85 17.37 3.83
CA GLY A 267 -16.19 17.95 3.71
C GLY A 267 -16.54 18.44 2.31
N ALA A 268 -15.83 18.02 1.28
CA ALA A 268 -16.08 18.44 -0.09
C ALA A 268 -16.95 17.45 -0.89
N ASN A 269 -17.69 18.00 -1.85
CA ASN A 269 -18.50 17.23 -2.80
C ASN A 269 -17.71 17.01 -4.09
N TYR A 270 -17.07 15.87 -4.21
CA TYR A 270 -16.37 15.48 -5.43
C TYR A 270 -17.37 15.13 -6.55
N ILE A 271 -17.12 15.63 -7.78
CA ILE A 271 -18.08 15.47 -8.92
C ILE A 271 -18.31 14.02 -9.36
N PHE A 272 -17.40 13.10 -9.01
CA PHE A 272 -17.54 11.66 -9.28
C PHE A 272 -17.66 10.82 -8.01
N ARG A 273 -18.10 11.40 -6.88
CA ARG A 273 -18.22 10.68 -5.58
C ARG A 273 -19.13 9.44 -5.61
N GLU A 274 -20.08 9.38 -6.56
CA GLU A 274 -21.00 8.23 -6.72
C GLU A 274 -20.38 7.10 -7.56
N ASP A 275 -19.21 7.31 -8.15
CA ASP A 275 -18.51 6.27 -8.89
C ASP A 275 -17.92 5.23 -7.93
N THR A 276 -17.99 3.95 -8.30
CA THR A 276 -17.56 2.85 -7.41
C THR A 276 -16.14 2.35 -7.65
N HIS A 277 -15.45 2.88 -8.66
CA HIS A 277 -14.08 2.46 -8.95
C HIS A 277 -13.08 3.11 -7.99
N SER A 278 -12.06 2.37 -7.61
CA SER A 278 -10.94 2.86 -6.80
C SER A 278 -9.80 3.44 -7.64
N GLY A 279 -9.75 3.12 -8.92
CA GLY A 279 -8.71 3.55 -9.86
C GLY A 279 -8.99 4.89 -10.53
N SER A 280 -8.18 5.20 -11.53
CA SER A 280 -8.33 6.39 -12.37
C SER A 280 -9.33 6.14 -13.50
N LEU A 281 -10.23 7.09 -13.72
CA LEU A 281 -11.28 7.05 -14.74
C LEU A 281 -10.87 7.91 -15.95
N PRO A 282 -10.86 7.35 -17.16
CA PRO A 282 -10.63 8.10 -18.38
C PRO A 282 -11.94 8.68 -18.91
N TYR A 283 -12.01 10.01 -19.05
CA TYR A 283 -13.16 10.70 -19.64
C TYR A 283 -12.75 11.65 -20.76
N PRO A 284 -13.61 11.89 -21.76
CA PRO A 284 -13.47 13.01 -22.67
C PRO A 284 -13.77 14.33 -21.95
N PHE A 285 -13.25 15.43 -22.49
CA PHE A 285 -13.46 16.77 -21.91
C PHE A 285 -14.93 17.11 -21.66
N GLU A 286 -15.81 16.73 -22.58
CA GLU A 286 -17.23 17.05 -22.56
C GLU A 286 -17.92 16.53 -21.30
N VAL A 287 -17.57 15.30 -20.87
CA VAL A 287 -18.12 14.69 -19.65
C VAL A 287 -17.64 15.45 -18.40
N ILE A 288 -16.37 15.80 -18.37
CA ILE A 288 -15.81 16.59 -17.26
C ILE A 288 -16.42 17.98 -17.23
N PHE A 289 -16.60 18.60 -18.39
CA PHE A 289 -17.20 19.93 -18.51
C PHE A 289 -18.66 19.92 -18.07
N GLU A 290 -19.46 18.95 -18.52
CA GLU A 290 -20.87 18.81 -18.12
C GLU A 290 -21.01 18.70 -16.59
N LYS A 291 -20.19 17.87 -15.92
CA LYS A 291 -20.27 17.65 -14.49
C LYS A 291 -19.57 18.74 -13.66
N GLY A 292 -18.49 19.30 -14.17
CA GLY A 292 -17.58 20.17 -13.42
C GLY A 292 -17.67 21.65 -13.74
N GLN A 293 -18.39 22.11 -14.77
CA GLN A 293 -18.40 23.50 -15.18
C GLN A 293 -18.80 24.50 -14.08
N GLN A 294 -19.60 24.07 -13.11
CA GLN A 294 -20.10 24.90 -12.00
C GLN A 294 -19.43 24.58 -10.65
N THR A 295 -18.34 23.81 -10.63
CA THR A 295 -17.63 23.50 -9.39
C THR A 295 -17.03 24.73 -8.73
N ASP A 296 -17.03 24.73 -7.39
CA ASP A 296 -16.47 25.79 -6.57
C ASP A 296 -14.94 25.80 -6.62
N PHE A 297 -14.34 24.62 -6.57
CA PHE A 297 -12.88 24.45 -6.55
C PHE A 297 -12.39 23.46 -7.60
N TRP A 298 -11.21 23.75 -8.14
CA TRP A 298 -10.52 22.86 -9.05
C TRP A 298 -9.10 22.61 -8.53
N LEU A 299 -8.77 21.34 -8.19
CA LEU A 299 -7.48 20.92 -7.65
C LEU A 299 -6.67 20.27 -8.77
N ILE A 300 -5.51 20.82 -9.09
CA ILE A 300 -4.65 20.33 -10.19
C ILE A 300 -3.33 19.79 -9.66
N ARG A 301 -2.86 18.68 -10.22
CA ARG A 301 -1.52 18.14 -10.00
C ARG A 301 -0.70 18.28 -11.28
N TYR A 302 0.52 18.74 -11.15
CA TYR A 302 1.43 18.91 -12.27
C TYR A 302 2.88 18.82 -11.81
N ASN A 303 3.81 18.65 -12.77
CA ASN A 303 5.25 18.57 -12.49
C ASN A 303 5.99 19.50 -13.46
N GLN A 304 6.43 20.63 -12.97
CA GLN A 304 7.22 21.59 -13.75
C GLN A 304 8.08 22.48 -12.84
N PRO A 305 9.19 23.09 -13.36
CA PRO A 305 10.10 23.90 -12.54
C PRO A 305 9.47 25.11 -11.87
N ILE A 306 8.44 25.71 -12.49
CA ILE A 306 7.76 26.92 -12.02
C ILE A 306 6.28 26.61 -11.83
N ASP A 307 5.63 27.29 -10.88
CA ASP A 307 4.21 27.08 -10.66
C ASP A 307 3.37 27.49 -11.87
N LYS A 308 2.37 26.67 -12.18
CA LYS A 308 1.48 26.85 -13.31
C LYS A 308 0.58 28.08 -13.11
N THR A 309 0.44 28.88 -14.15
CA THR A 309 -0.38 30.09 -14.14
C THR A 309 -1.69 29.89 -14.89
N TYR A 310 -2.70 30.71 -14.61
CA TYR A 310 -3.97 30.72 -15.36
C TYR A 310 -3.75 30.96 -16.86
N LYS A 311 -2.79 31.82 -17.24
CA LYS A 311 -2.44 32.06 -18.62
C LYS A 311 -1.86 30.84 -19.33
N GLU A 312 -1.08 30.04 -18.61
CA GLU A 312 -0.56 28.76 -19.13
C GLU A 312 -1.66 27.76 -19.31
N LEU A 313 -2.56 27.63 -18.33
CA LEU A 313 -3.73 26.74 -18.42
C LEU A 313 -4.60 27.08 -19.64
N GLU A 314 -4.91 28.35 -19.83
CA GLU A 314 -5.69 28.83 -20.97
C GLU A 314 -4.98 28.58 -22.31
N LYS A 315 -3.65 28.78 -22.37
CA LYS A 315 -2.83 28.49 -23.54
C LYS A 315 -2.75 26.98 -23.85
N GLU A 316 -2.67 26.14 -22.83
CA GLU A 316 -2.66 24.69 -23.00
C GLU A 316 -3.98 24.17 -23.56
N PHE A 317 -5.09 24.69 -23.06
CA PHE A 317 -6.42 24.30 -23.53
C PHE A 317 -7.44 25.41 -23.21
N ALA A 318 -7.75 26.24 -24.20
CA ALA A 318 -8.64 27.40 -24.04
C ALA A 318 -10.01 27.08 -23.38
N PRO A 319 -10.65 25.90 -23.59
CA PRO A 319 -11.90 25.57 -22.93
C PRO A 319 -11.84 25.52 -21.39
N TYR A 320 -10.65 25.47 -20.77
CA TYR A 320 -10.51 25.57 -19.31
C TYR A 320 -11.13 26.87 -18.76
N ALA A 321 -11.05 27.95 -19.52
CA ALA A 321 -11.68 29.22 -19.14
C ALA A 321 -13.23 29.18 -19.05
N GLY A 322 -13.83 28.10 -19.51
CA GLY A 322 -15.27 27.85 -19.37
C GLY A 322 -15.71 27.45 -17.96
N PHE A 323 -14.82 26.88 -17.16
CA PHE A 323 -15.13 26.45 -15.79
C PHE A 323 -15.32 27.63 -14.84
N ARG A 324 -16.30 27.55 -13.93
CA ARG A 324 -16.52 28.54 -12.87
C ARG A 324 -15.29 28.72 -12.00
N ALA A 325 -14.68 27.62 -11.56
CA ALA A 325 -13.45 27.67 -10.74
C ALA A 325 -12.30 28.41 -11.42
N PHE A 326 -12.19 28.34 -12.76
CA PHE A 326 -11.22 29.13 -13.51
C PHE A 326 -11.55 30.63 -13.47
N LYS A 327 -12.81 30.98 -13.75
CA LYS A 327 -13.29 32.40 -13.80
C LYS A 327 -13.18 33.07 -12.43
N GLU A 328 -13.49 32.33 -11.36
CA GLU A 328 -13.45 32.83 -9.99
C GLU A 328 -12.05 32.72 -9.34
N ARG A 329 -11.06 32.19 -10.08
CA ARG A 329 -9.68 31.98 -9.60
C ARG A 329 -9.57 31.01 -8.41
N ASN A 330 -10.40 30.00 -8.40
CA ASN A 330 -10.45 28.94 -7.37
C ASN A 330 -9.75 27.66 -7.86
N ILE A 331 -8.62 27.79 -8.58
CA ILE A 331 -7.77 26.67 -8.96
C ILE A 331 -6.59 26.63 -8.00
N TYR A 332 -6.38 25.46 -7.38
CA TYR A 332 -5.28 25.21 -6.46
C TYR A 332 -4.37 24.12 -7.03
N GLY A 333 -3.08 24.44 -7.13
CA GLY A 333 -2.08 23.57 -7.75
C GLY A 333 -1.17 22.88 -6.74
N CYS A 334 -0.96 21.59 -6.93
CA CYS A 334 0.11 20.83 -6.31
C CYS A 334 1.21 20.59 -7.36
N ASN A 335 2.33 21.30 -7.23
CA ASN A 335 3.49 21.15 -8.10
C ASN A 335 4.40 20.07 -7.50
N THR A 336 4.32 18.84 -8.03
CA THR A 336 5.10 17.71 -7.55
C THR A 336 6.61 17.81 -7.83
N ASN A 337 7.04 18.80 -8.62
CA ASN A 337 8.47 19.07 -8.80
C ASN A 337 9.13 19.67 -7.55
N ARG A 338 8.35 20.30 -6.68
CA ARG A 338 8.81 20.99 -5.47
C ARG A 338 8.62 20.21 -4.19
N VAL A 339 7.90 19.12 -4.24
CA VAL A 339 7.60 18.30 -3.07
C VAL A 339 8.40 17.01 -3.17
N PRO A 340 9.27 16.70 -2.22
CA PRO A 340 9.91 15.40 -2.16
C PRO A 340 8.85 14.34 -1.79
N PHE A 341 8.44 13.59 -2.78
CA PHE A 341 7.60 12.41 -2.58
C PHE A 341 8.46 11.17 -2.70
#